data_89ab19b212a9a156310b389e16896427
#
_entry.id   89ab19b212a9a156310b389e16896427
#
_cell.length_a   1.000
_cell.length_b   1.000
_cell.length_c   1.000
_cell.angle_alpha   90.00
_cell.angle_beta   90.00
_cell.angle_gamma   90.00
#
_symmetry.space_group_name_H-M   'P 1'
#
loop_
_entity.id
_entity.type
_entity.pdbx_description
1 polymer ?
#
loop_
_entity_poly.entity_id
_entity_poly.type
_entity_poly.pdbx_seq_one_letter_code
_entity_poly.pdbx_strand_id
1 'polypeptide(L)'
;MLTMQSAYALDVVYPKKNEVTISSPSTFFIGSADTSKILTINGETVQVHKSGGFAYVVKLKSGINEFVIRSGNETQVFKINNPQKAVCPHKVEPASEVFSSPSFFVTSKDNVPLRSTPQDFGINRIAHFQEGIPLKIIDERNGFYQVELSPERTAWIAKTDVRQSNQEPLAKLLDRTSIEDEKFYVFKIDFDRKVPYVIEGGYPFVVKFYNIEDKEKNTFTFTFPLKQKLAGYSGGYEGNSFILKIRKFPEINDEKPLKNIKIVVDAGHGGNEIGAIGCLRHLEKDINLAIAKHLAAELKSRGAHVIMTRNSDETIELYDRVKIANQKDAMIFISIHGNALPDNADPVLNNGTSIYYYYPQAKPLADSIMKEMTSQLTFKDDNVRKGSLAVVRNTNALSILIEVAYLINPEDNSKLIDKEIQKKAGKAIADGVEEFLKN
;
A
#
# COMPACT_ATOMS: atom_id res chain seq x y z
N MET A 1 -42.45 -17.86 1.51
CA MET A 1 -41.73 -17.52 2.74
C MET A 1 -41.52 -16.03 2.70
N LEU A 2 -42.26 -15.26 3.51
CA LEU A 2 -42.01 -13.85 3.70
C LEU A 2 -40.70 -13.76 4.53
N THR A 3 -39.63 -13.28 3.92
CA THR A 3 -38.45 -12.85 4.65
C THR A 3 -38.84 -11.62 5.49
N MET A 4 -38.87 -11.76 6.81
CA MET A 4 -38.94 -10.60 7.69
C MET A 4 -37.69 -9.75 7.38
N GLN A 5 -37.89 -8.67 6.62
CA GLN A 5 -36.91 -7.58 6.55
C GLN A 5 -36.87 -6.97 7.95
N SER A 6 -35.72 -7.11 8.67
CA SER A 6 -35.51 -6.38 9.89
C SER A 6 -35.53 -4.89 9.54
N ALA A 7 -36.53 -4.18 10.06
CA ALA A 7 -36.57 -2.72 9.92
C ALA A 7 -35.40 -2.16 10.69
N TYR A 8 -34.42 -1.62 9.99
CA TYR A 8 -33.29 -0.91 10.64
C TYR A 8 -33.83 0.42 11.21
N ALA A 9 -33.56 0.67 12.50
CA ALA A 9 -33.70 2.01 13.05
C ALA A 9 -32.71 2.94 12.33
N LEU A 10 -33.02 4.23 12.31
CA LEU A 10 -32.08 5.23 11.77
C LEU A 10 -30.78 5.20 12.59
N ASP A 11 -29.70 4.79 11.95
CA ASP A 11 -28.38 4.69 12.56
C ASP A 11 -27.31 5.33 11.67
N VAL A 12 -26.67 6.38 12.18
CA VAL A 12 -25.57 7.07 11.48
C VAL A 12 -24.23 6.54 11.98
N VAL A 13 -23.44 5.95 11.11
CA VAL A 13 -22.14 5.37 11.41
C VAL A 13 -21.02 6.41 11.29
N TYR A 14 -21.11 7.29 10.30
CA TYR A 14 -20.19 8.40 10.12
C TYR A 14 -20.97 9.67 9.77
N PRO A 15 -20.62 10.80 10.38
CA PRO A 15 -19.59 11.02 11.40
C PRO A 15 -19.86 10.23 12.71
N LYS A 16 -18.78 9.81 13.40
CA LYS A 16 -18.87 8.96 14.62
C LYS A 16 -19.54 9.64 15.82
N LYS A 17 -19.64 10.97 15.81
CA LYS A 17 -20.22 11.79 16.90
C LYS A 17 -21.13 12.84 16.31
N ASN A 18 -22.14 13.21 17.07
CA ASN A 18 -23.09 14.25 16.65
C ASN A 18 -22.47 15.66 16.62
N GLU A 19 -21.35 15.87 17.30
CA GLU A 19 -20.55 17.09 17.23
C GLU A 19 -19.11 16.74 16.87
N VAL A 20 -18.64 17.23 15.73
CA VAL A 20 -17.30 16.96 15.20
C VAL A 20 -16.71 18.18 14.51
N THR A 21 -15.38 18.20 14.39
CA THR A 21 -14.67 19.17 13.57
C THR A 21 -14.12 18.46 12.32
N ILE A 22 -14.45 18.95 11.13
CA ILE A 22 -14.01 18.41 9.84
C ILE A 22 -13.42 19.55 9.01
N SER A 23 -12.12 19.47 8.75
CA SER A 23 -11.38 20.50 7.97
C SER A 23 -11.35 20.15 6.47
N SER A 24 -12.53 20.02 5.87
CA SER A 24 -12.70 19.65 4.46
C SER A 24 -13.85 20.45 3.85
N PRO A 25 -13.85 20.78 2.54
CA PRO A 25 -14.96 21.49 1.90
C PRO A 25 -16.25 20.67 1.79
N SER A 26 -16.15 19.35 1.98
CA SER A 26 -17.28 18.43 2.01
C SER A 26 -16.98 17.24 2.91
N THR A 27 -18.03 16.55 3.32
CA THR A 27 -17.97 15.26 4.02
C THR A 27 -19.17 14.42 3.60
N PHE A 28 -19.36 13.29 4.21
CA PHE A 28 -20.49 12.42 3.92
C PHE A 28 -21.11 11.85 5.19
N PHE A 29 -22.36 11.44 5.07
CA PHE A 29 -23.02 10.61 6.05
C PHE A 29 -23.14 9.19 5.50
N ILE A 30 -22.80 8.19 6.30
CA ILE A 30 -23.09 6.79 6.03
C ILE A 30 -23.81 6.18 7.22
N GLY A 31 -24.68 5.22 6.95
CA GLY A 31 -25.44 4.56 7.99
C GLY A 31 -26.49 3.62 7.43
N SER A 32 -27.48 3.32 8.27
CA SER A 32 -28.63 2.50 7.88
C SER A 32 -29.95 3.15 8.28
N ALA A 33 -31.00 2.85 7.49
CA ALA A 33 -32.36 3.29 7.73
C ALA A 33 -33.37 2.25 7.23
N ASP A 34 -34.60 2.37 7.70
CA ASP A 34 -35.73 1.54 7.23
C ASP A 34 -36.06 1.83 5.77
N THR A 35 -35.94 0.83 4.92
CA THR A 35 -36.16 0.94 3.48
C THR A 35 -37.64 1.23 3.12
N SER A 36 -38.58 1.07 4.05
CA SER A 36 -40.01 1.40 3.87
C SER A 36 -40.31 2.88 4.18
N LYS A 37 -39.34 3.63 4.69
CA LYS A 37 -39.50 5.05 5.09
C LYS A 37 -38.62 5.94 4.22
N ILE A 38 -39.08 7.18 4.04
CA ILE A 38 -38.30 8.20 3.34
C ILE A 38 -37.21 8.70 4.32
N LEU A 39 -35.93 8.62 3.87
CA LEU A 39 -34.79 9.21 4.55
C LEU A 39 -34.54 10.60 3.97
N THR A 40 -34.36 11.60 4.84
CA THR A 40 -33.98 12.95 4.42
C THR A 40 -32.83 13.49 5.24
N ILE A 41 -31.98 14.31 4.60
CA ILE A 41 -30.94 15.13 5.26
C ILE A 41 -31.20 16.59 4.88
N ASN A 42 -31.51 17.42 5.88
CA ASN A 42 -31.96 18.82 5.68
C ASN A 42 -33.10 18.98 4.67
N GLY A 43 -34.02 18.01 4.63
CA GLY A 43 -35.17 18.00 3.71
C GLY A 43 -34.88 17.38 2.35
N GLU A 44 -33.63 17.19 1.97
CA GLU A 44 -33.25 16.49 0.72
C GLU A 44 -33.40 14.99 0.87
N THR A 45 -34.07 14.33 -0.07
CA THR A 45 -34.29 12.89 -0.05
C THR A 45 -32.98 12.13 -0.32
N VAL A 46 -32.66 11.17 0.53
CA VAL A 46 -31.49 10.30 0.43
C VAL A 46 -31.92 8.90 0.02
N GLN A 47 -31.24 8.34 -0.98
CA GLN A 47 -31.51 6.98 -1.42
C GLN A 47 -30.99 5.97 -0.39
N VAL A 48 -31.87 5.09 0.09
CA VAL A 48 -31.53 3.94 0.92
C VAL A 48 -31.43 2.71 0.04
N HIS A 49 -30.28 2.02 0.09
CA HIS A 49 -30.09 0.76 -0.62
C HIS A 49 -31.01 -0.33 -0.04
N LYS A 50 -31.38 -1.32 -0.86
CA LYS A 50 -32.24 -2.45 -0.44
C LYS A 50 -31.75 -3.21 0.81
N SER A 51 -30.46 -3.12 1.14
CA SER A 51 -29.89 -3.66 2.37
C SER A 51 -30.14 -2.80 3.62
N GLY A 52 -30.75 -1.63 3.46
CA GLY A 52 -30.92 -0.64 4.51
C GLY A 52 -29.76 0.38 4.61
N GLY A 53 -28.64 0.14 3.95
CA GLY A 53 -27.51 1.07 3.97
C GLY A 53 -27.74 2.34 3.16
N PHE A 54 -27.19 3.46 3.61
CA PHE A 54 -27.17 4.72 2.85
C PHE A 54 -25.82 5.41 2.92
N ALA A 55 -25.57 6.25 1.92
CA ALA A 55 -24.44 7.19 1.89
C ALA A 55 -24.91 8.49 1.24
N TYR A 56 -24.45 9.64 1.76
CA TYR A 56 -24.84 10.95 1.24
C TYR A 56 -23.78 12.00 1.49
N VAL A 57 -23.36 12.70 0.44
CA VAL A 57 -22.32 13.76 0.51
C VAL A 57 -22.97 15.09 0.85
N VAL A 58 -22.34 15.84 1.74
CA VAL A 58 -22.74 17.19 2.11
C VAL A 58 -21.57 18.17 1.95
N LYS A 59 -21.87 19.36 1.44
CA LYS A 59 -20.92 20.46 1.39
C LYS A 59 -20.86 21.15 2.75
N LEU A 60 -19.66 21.57 3.17
CA LEU A 60 -19.43 22.28 4.40
C LEU A 60 -19.09 23.74 4.11
N LYS A 61 -19.85 24.66 4.76
CA LYS A 61 -19.52 26.06 4.85
C LYS A 61 -18.58 26.28 6.02
N SER A 62 -17.80 27.36 5.99
CA SER A 62 -16.98 27.76 7.14
C SER A 62 -17.84 28.00 8.38
N GLY A 63 -17.38 27.57 9.55
CA GLY A 63 -18.10 27.63 10.81
C GLY A 63 -18.96 26.38 11.06
N ILE A 64 -20.03 26.56 11.86
CA ILE A 64 -20.92 25.47 12.27
C ILE A 64 -21.94 25.17 11.16
N ASN A 65 -21.99 23.92 10.76
CA ASN A 65 -22.98 23.35 9.83
C ASN A 65 -23.88 22.40 10.61
N GLU A 66 -25.18 22.60 10.55
CA GLU A 66 -26.17 21.73 11.21
C GLU A 66 -26.89 20.86 10.15
N PHE A 67 -26.96 19.57 10.42
CA PHE A 67 -27.62 18.59 9.59
C PHE A 67 -28.68 17.84 10.39
N VAL A 68 -29.91 17.88 9.91
CA VAL A 68 -31.05 17.17 10.51
C VAL A 68 -31.38 15.99 9.63
N ILE A 69 -31.19 14.79 10.15
CA ILE A 69 -31.43 13.51 9.46
C ILE A 69 -32.74 12.94 10.00
N ARG A 70 -33.68 12.61 9.10
CA ARG A 70 -35.00 12.06 9.47
C ARG A 70 -35.35 10.82 8.67
N SER A 71 -35.91 9.82 9.36
CA SER A 71 -36.48 8.62 8.77
C SER A 71 -37.77 8.25 9.51
N GLY A 72 -38.94 8.47 8.92
CA GLY A 72 -40.22 8.34 9.60
C GLY A 72 -40.31 9.29 10.82
N ASN A 73 -40.50 8.72 12.01
CA ASN A 73 -40.56 9.48 13.26
C ASN A 73 -39.21 9.68 13.93
N GLU A 74 -38.14 9.10 13.39
CA GLU A 74 -36.80 9.21 13.97
C GLU A 74 -36.09 10.43 13.44
N THR A 75 -35.37 11.13 14.34
CA THR A 75 -34.61 12.33 13.99
C THR A 75 -33.28 12.30 14.72
N GLN A 76 -32.20 12.56 13.99
CA GLN A 76 -30.86 12.80 14.53
C GLN A 76 -30.32 14.15 14.05
N VAL A 77 -29.59 14.86 14.90
CA VAL A 77 -29.02 16.16 14.56
C VAL A 77 -27.51 16.10 14.72
N PHE A 78 -26.78 16.55 13.71
CA PHE A 78 -25.33 16.62 13.68
C PHE A 78 -24.88 18.06 13.52
N LYS A 79 -23.87 18.47 14.31
CA LYS A 79 -23.19 19.76 14.20
C LYS A 79 -21.74 19.55 13.79
N ILE A 80 -21.42 19.99 12.58
CA ILE A 80 -20.07 19.86 12.03
C ILE A 80 -19.44 21.25 12.00
N ASN A 81 -18.41 21.44 12.82
CA ASN A 81 -17.60 22.65 12.77
C ASN A 81 -16.54 22.48 11.66
N ASN A 82 -16.62 23.33 10.63
CA ASN A 82 -15.59 23.43 9.60
C ASN A 82 -14.78 24.71 9.88
N PRO A 83 -13.59 24.58 10.51
CA PRO A 83 -12.78 25.74 10.79
C PRO A 83 -12.41 26.44 9.49
N GLN A 84 -12.46 27.78 9.48
CA GLN A 84 -11.91 28.55 8.38
C GLN A 84 -10.47 28.09 8.19
N LYS A 85 -10.11 27.66 6.99
CA LYS A 85 -8.70 27.60 6.64
C LYS A 85 -8.19 29.01 6.85
N ALA A 86 -7.34 29.19 7.87
CA ALA A 86 -6.45 30.33 7.84
C ALA A 86 -5.84 30.29 6.44
N VAL A 87 -6.06 31.34 5.66
CA VAL A 87 -5.32 31.54 4.43
C VAL A 87 -3.89 31.65 4.91
N CYS A 88 -3.18 30.51 4.95
CA CYS A 88 -1.74 30.55 5.07
C CYS A 88 -1.34 31.41 3.88
N PRO A 89 -0.80 32.62 4.09
CA PRO A 89 -0.18 33.33 2.99
C PRO A 89 0.73 32.28 2.36
N HIS A 90 0.69 32.15 1.03
CA HIS A 90 1.61 31.31 0.32
C HIS A 90 2.97 31.57 0.98
N LYS A 91 3.46 30.59 1.76
CA LYS A 91 4.85 30.65 2.18
C LYS A 91 5.59 30.77 0.87
N VAL A 92 6.09 31.97 0.60
CA VAL A 92 7.13 32.18 -0.40
C VAL A 92 8.14 31.11 -0.03
N GLU A 93 8.30 30.10 -0.88
CA GLU A 93 9.30 29.06 -0.63
C GLU A 93 10.60 29.83 -0.39
N PRO A 94 11.28 29.66 0.75
CA PRO A 94 12.55 30.30 0.93
C PRO A 94 13.39 29.87 -0.27
N ALA A 95 14.04 30.87 -0.90
CA ALA A 95 14.93 30.63 -2.02
C ALA A 95 15.85 29.48 -1.63
N SER A 96 16.04 28.49 -2.52
CA SER A 96 16.97 27.40 -2.28
C SER A 96 18.32 28.00 -1.89
N GLU A 97 18.84 27.67 -0.71
CA GLU A 97 20.21 28.03 -0.36
C GLU A 97 21.12 27.09 -1.13
N VAL A 98 21.51 27.51 -2.33
CA VAL A 98 22.55 26.78 -3.09
C VAL A 98 23.84 26.90 -2.28
N PHE A 99 24.37 25.76 -1.85
CA PHE A 99 25.65 25.73 -1.15
C PHE A 99 26.77 26.28 -2.05
N SER A 100 27.53 27.24 -1.56
CA SER A 100 28.67 27.82 -2.28
C SER A 100 29.77 26.77 -2.56
N SER A 101 29.77 25.66 -1.83
CA SER A 101 30.58 24.46 -2.05
C SER A 101 29.82 23.21 -1.56
N PRO A 102 30.04 22.05 -2.17
CA PRO A 102 29.37 20.81 -1.75
C PRO A 102 29.76 20.44 -0.32
N SER A 103 28.77 19.97 0.45
CA SER A 103 28.96 19.49 1.81
C SER A 103 28.76 17.96 1.85
N PHE A 104 29.50 17.27 2.71
CA PHE A 104 29.43 15.83 2.82
C PHE A 104 28.64 15.41 4.05
N PHE A 105 27.79 14.42 3.88
CA PHE A 105 26.95 13.84 4.93
C PHE A 105 26.97 12.32 4.83
N VAL A 106 26.49 11.66 5.88
CA VAL A 106 26.23 10.21 5.88
C VAL A 106 24.85 9.94 6.44
N THR A 107 24.20 8.88 5.99
CA THR A 107 22.93 8.42 6.57
C THR A 107 23.14 8.03 8.03
N SER A 108 22.24 8.44 8.92
CA SER A 108 22.35 8.31 10.38
C SER A 108 21.65 7.08 10.97
N LYS A 109 20.91 6.35 10.15
CA LYS A 109 20.13 5.15 10.54
C LYS A 109 19.86 4.27 9.34
N ASP A 110 19.31 3.09 9.59
CA ASP A 110 18.83 2.19 8.54
C ASP A 110 17.48 2.63 7.96
N ASN A 111 17.19 2.14 6.75
CA ASN A 111 15.94 2.33 6.05
C ASN A 111 15.60 3.79 5.73
N VAL A 112 16.63 4.60 5.46
CA VAL A 112 16.47 6.02 5.10
C VAL A 112 15.94 6.18 3.67
N PRO A 113 14.78 6.82 3.46
CA PRO A 113 14.23 6.99 2.12
C PRO A 113 14.99 8.04 1.31
N LEU A 114 15.48 7.64 0.15
CA LEU A 114 15.92 8.55 -0.91
C LEU A 114 14.71 8.86 -1.81
N ARG A 115 14.51 10.13 -2.18
CA ARG A 115 13.29 10.59 -2.85
C ARG A 115 13.57 11.34 -4.14
N SER A 116 12.62 11.32 -5.08
CA SER A 116 12.71 12.10 -6.33
C SER A 116 12.30 13.58 -6.16
N THR A 117 11.60 13.95 -5.08
CA THR A 117 11.15 15.31 -4.78
C THR A 117 11.33 15.65 -3.29
N PRO A 118 11.51 16.94 -2.91
CA PRO A 118 11.70 17.35 -1.51
C PRO A 118 10.38 17.39 -0.72
N GLN A 119 9.70 16.25 -0.64
CA GLN A 119 8.42 16.08 0.04
C GLN A 119 8.35 14.71 0.70
N ASP A 120 7.73 14.62 1.86
CA ASP A 120 7.44 13.32 2.48
C ASP A 120 6.18 12.69 1.84
N PHE A 121 6.39 12.13 0.67
CA PHE A 121 5.35 11.49 -0.11
C PHE A 121 5.74 10.04 -0.44
N GLY A 122 4.82 9.10 -0.18
CA GLY A 122 5.17 7.67 -0.24
C GLY A 122 5.66 7.18 -1.60
N ILE A 123 5.06 7.61 -2.71
CA ILE A 123 5.37 7.12 -4.06
C ILE A 123 6.61 7.76 -4.69
N ASN A 124 7.17 8.82 -4.10
CA ASN A 124 8.39 9.47 -4.58
C ASN A 124 9.69 8.81 -4.08
N ARG A 125 9.62 7.74 -3.30
CA ARG A 125 10.78 7.00 -2.80
C ARG A 125 11.40 6.20 -3.94
N ILE A 126 12.72 6.39 -4.15
CA ILE A 126 13.48 5.71 -5.23
C ILE A 126 14.47 4.67 -4.69
N ALA A 127 14.87 4.80 -3.42
CA ALA A 127 15.69 3.83 -2.71
C ALA A 127 15.45 3.94 -1.20
N HIS A 128 15.98 2.96 -0.44
CA HIS A 128 16.08 3.01 1.00
C HIS A 128 17.51 2.66 1.38
N PHE A 129 18.21 3.57 2.06
CA PHE A 129 19.60 3.41 2.43
C PHE A 129 19.75 2.86 3.83
N GLN A 130 20.80 2.06 4.03
CA GLN A 130 21.29 1.67 5.35
C GLN A 130 22.07 2.82 5.98
N GLU A 131 22.39 2.71 7.26
CA GLU A 131 23.28 3.63 7.95
C GLU A 131 24.67 3.66 7.32
N GLY A 132 25.28 4.85 7.32
CA GLY A 132 26.66 5.04 6.90
C GLY A 132 26.88 5.18 5.40
N ILE A 133 25.85 5.41 4.59
CA ILE A 133 25.99 5.73 3.17
C ILE A 133 26.46 7.19 3.03
N PRO A 134 27.64 7.46 2.43
CA PRO A 134 28.14 8.82 2.24
C PRO A 134 27.43 9.51 1.09
N LEU A 135 27.16 10.81 1.27
CA LEU A 135 26.34 11.62 0.37
C LEU A 135 27.01 12.96 0.12
N LYS A 136 26.94 13.45 -1.11
CA LYS A 136 27.30 14.81 -1.53
C LYS A 136 26.03 15.66 -1.61
N ILE A 137 25.96 16.68 -0.77
CA ILE A 137 24.81 17.60 -0.70
C ILE A 137 25.17 18.87 -1.49
N ILE A 138 24.22 19.31 -2.34
CA ILE A 138 24.42 20.44 -3.24
C ILE A 138 23.37 21.54 -3.04
N ASP A 139 22.23 21.24 -2.43
CA ASP A 139 21.14 22.20 -2.20
C ASP A 139 20.28 21.74 -1.02
N GLU A 140 19.40 22.63 -0.54
CA GLU A 140 18.39 22.30 0.45
C GLU A 140 17.06 22.97 0.16
N ARG A 141 15.95 22.26 0.47
CA ARG A 141 14.59 22.77 0.32
C ARG A 141 13.61 22.01 1.23
N ASN A 142 12.70 22.74 1.83
CA ASN A 142 11.55 22.17 2.58
C ASN A 142 11.94 21.10 3.63
N GLY A 143 13.08 21.27 4.32
CA GLY A 143 13.55 20.28 5.31
C GLY A 143 14.25 19.07 4.70
N PHE A 144 14.55 19.10 3.40
CA PHE A 144 15.32 18.08 2.69
C PHE A 144 16.63 18.66 2.15
N TYR A 145 17.64 17.80 2.06
CA TYR A 145 18.85 18.04 1.31
C TYR A 145 18.78 17.44 -0.07
N GLN A 146 19.28 18.15 -1.08
CA GLN A 146 19.49 17.64 -2.41
C GLN A 146 20.82 16.91 -2.48
N VAL A 147 20.74 15.62 -2.81
CA VAL A 147 21.88 14.73 -2.98
C VAL A 147 22.27 14.68 -4.46
N GLU A 148 23.53 14.97 -4.77
CA GLU A 148 24.11 14.65 -6.08
C GLU A 148 24.52 13.18 -6.09
N LEU A 149 23.83 12.37 -6.86
CA LEU A 149 24.16 10.97 -7.09
C LEU A 149 25.20 10.83 -8.23
N SER A 150 25.02 11.59 -9.29
CA SER A 150 25.95 11.75 -10.41
C SER A 150 25.77 13.13 -11.03
N PRO A 151 26.66 13.59 -11.96
CA PRO A 151 26.49 14.87 -12.63
C PRO A 151 25.13 15.06 -13.32
N GLU A 152 24.43 13.98 -13.63
CA GLU A 152 23.14 14.01 -14.34
C GLU A 152 21.96 13.57 -13.45
N ARG A 153 22.20 13.16 -12.21
CA ARG A 153 21.13 12.62 -11.36
C ARG A 153 21.22 13.15 -9.93
N THR A 154 20.16 13.80 -9.52
CA THR A 154 19.98 14.23 -8.14
C THR A 154 18.81 13.51 -7.48
N ALA A 155 18.77 13.56 -6.15
CA ALA A 155 17.69 13.02 -5.33
C ALA A 155 17.57 13.86 -4.05
N TRP A 156 16.59 13.54 -3.19
CA TRP A 156 16.33 14.27 -1.97
C TRP A 156 16.31 13.33 -0.76
N ILE A 157 16.85 13.81 0.36
CA ILE A 157 16.89 13.09 1.63
C ILE A 157 16.47 14.03 2.76
N ALA A 158 15.72 13.54 3.75
CA ALA A 158 15.32 14.38 4.87
C ALA A 158 16.55 14.78 5.72
N LYS A 159 16.61 16.04 6.15
CA LYS A 159 17.72 16.55 7.00
C LYS A 159 17.88 15.76 8.29
N THR A 160 16.77 15.26 8.85
CA THR A 160 16.74 14.46 10.08
C THR A 160 17.33 13.05 9.93
N ASP A 161 17.57 12.61 8.70
CA ASP A 161 17.99 11.25 8.36
C ASP A 161 19.49 11.14 8.05
N VAL A 162 20.19 12.26 8.15
CA VAL A 162 21.63 12.36 7.85
C VAL A 162 22.37 13.15 8.92
N ARG A 163 23.66 12.92 9.01
CA ARG A 163 24.61 13.69 9.85
C ARG A 163 25.79 14.15 9.03
N GLN A 164 26.35 15.31 9.36
CA GLN A 164 27.53 15.86 8.69
C GLN A 164 28.73 14.92 8.78
N SER A 165 29.52 14.89 7.73
CA SER A 165 30.72 14.07 7.60
C SER A 165 31.79 14.85 6.84
N ASN A 166 33.06 14.54 7.10
CA ASN A 166 34.20 15.05 6.32
C ASN A 166 34.60 14.07 5.21
N GLN A 167 33.89 12.94 5.08
CA GLN A 167 34.23 11.89 4.14
C GLN A 167 33.64 12.19 2.76
N GLU A 168 34.50 12.36 1.77
CA GLU A 168 34.10 12.45 0.39
C GLU A 168 33.45 11.11 -0.05
N PRO A 169 32.31 11.15 -0.78
CA PRO A 169 31.58 9.93 -1.12
C PRO A 169 32.21 9.07 -2.24
N LEU A 170 33.28 9.55 -2.89
CA LEU A 170 33.93 8.83 -4.00
C LEU A 170 34.59 7.53 -3.51
N ALA A 171 34.32 6.41 -4.21
CA ALA A 171 34.76 5.08 -3.84
C ALA A 171 35.30 4.29 -5.03
N LYS A 172 36.10 3.26 -4.74
CA LYS A 172 36.63 2.30 -5.73
C LYS A 172 35.82 1.02 -5.74
N LEU A 173 35.50 0.56 -6.94
CA LEU A 173 35.03 -0.80 -7.14
C LEU A 173 36.23 -1.73 -7.07
N LEU A 174 36.21 -2.69 -6.13
CA LEU A 174 37.34 -3.61 -5.89
C LEU A 174 37.16 -4.94 -6.62
N ASP A 175 36.01 -5.61 -6.41
CA ASP A 175 35.77 -6.94 -6.96
C ASP A 175 34.27 -7.22 -7.18
N ARG A 176 33.96 -8.27 -7.94
CA ARG A 176 32.62 -8.77 -8.18
C ARG A 176 32.65 -10.28 -8.26
N THR A 177 31.87 -10.92 -7.40
CA THR A 177 31.69 -12.37 -7.40
C THR A 177 30.21 -12.73 -7.48
N SER A 178 29.92 -13.92 -7.93
CA SER A 178 28.55 -14.43 -7.96
C SER A 178 28.51 -15.90 -7.58
N ILE A 179 27.44 -16.25 -6.88
CA ILE A 179 27.11 -17.64 -6.52
C ILE A 179 25.66 -17.88 -6.95
N GLU A 180 25.41 -19.04 -7.45
CA GLU A 180 24.07 -19.51 -7.81
C GLU A 180 23.74 -20.76 -7.02
N ASP A 181 22.61 -20.74 -6.32
CA ASP A 181 22.03 -21.91 -5.66
C ASP A 181 20.67 -22.28 -6.27
N GLU A 182 19.96 -23.21 -5.69
CA GLU A 182 18.64 -23.64 -6.18
C GLU A 182 17.60 -22.50 -6.17
N LYS A 183 17.70 -21.56 -5.23
CA LYS A 183 16.70 -20.53 -4.99
C LYS A 183 17.10 -19.13 -5.42
N PHE A 184 18.41 -18.83 -5.41
CA PHE A 184 18.88 -17.47 -5.60
C PHE A 184 20.06 -17.37 -6.56
N TYR A 185 20.10 -16.24 -7.27
CA TYR A 185 21.35 -15.68 -7.78
C TYR A 185 21.85 -14.71 -6.70
N VAL A 186 23.07 -14.89 -6.23
CA VAL A 186 23.69 -14.02 -5.22
C VAL A 186 24.89 -13.34 -5.82
N PHE A 187 24.90 -12.02 -5.82
CA PHE A 187 26.01 -11.21 -6.30
C PHE A 187 26.59 -10.44 -5.13
N LYS A 188 27.92 -10.51 -4.99
CA LYS A 188 28.70 -9.72 -4.04
C LYS A 188 29.51 -8.72 -4.86
N ILE A 189 29.38 -7.44 -4.55
CA ILE A 189 30.06 -6.33 -5.20
C ILE A 189 30.82 -5.58 -4.11
N ASP A 190 32.15 -5.66 -4.17
CA ASP A 190 33.03 -5.13 -3.14
C ASP A 190 33.50 -3.72 -3.51
N PHE A 191 33.36 -2.80 -2.56
CA PHE A 191 33.85 -1.44 -2.65
C PHE A 191 34.85 -1.16 -1.51
N ASP A 192 35.69 -0.14 -1.63
CA ASP A 192 36.56 0.32 -0.53
C ASP A 192 35.74 1.01 0.59
N ARG A 193 34.53 1.49 0.27
CA ARG A 193 33.55 2.07 1.19
C ARG A 193 32.12 1.91 0.64
N LYS A 194 31.10 2.09 1.49
CA LYS A 194 29.70 2.12 1.04
C LYS A 194 29.48 3.27 0.05
N VAL A 195 28.57 3.07 -0.91
CA VAL A 195 28.17 4.08 -1.90
C VAL A 195 26.66 4.15 -2.03
N PRO A 196 26.10 5.28 -2.49
CA PRO A 196 24.69 5.36 -2.84
C PRO A 196 24.36 4.40 -3.97
N TYR A 197 23.17 3.79 -3.90
CA TYR A 197 22.69 2.85 -4.93
C TYR A 197 21.19 3.01 -5.17
N VAL A 198 20.76 2.61 -6.37
CA VAL A 198 19.34 2.48 -6.71
C VAL A 198 19.12 1.14 -7.41
N ILE A 199 18.22 0.32 -6.87
CA ILE A 199 17.78 -0.90 -7.51
C ILE A 199 16.59 -0.54 -8.39
N GLU A 200 16.78 -0.54 -9.70
CA GLU A 200 15.74 -0.23 -10.68
C GLU A 200 14.89 -1.47 -10.98
N GLY A 201 15.44 -2.67 -10.75
CA GLY A 201 14.77 -3.92 -11.10
C GLY A 201 14.65 -4.11 -12.62
N GLY A 202 13.58 -4.73 -13.05
CA GLY A 202 13.23 -4.83 -14.47
C GLY A 202 13.83 -6.02 -15.21
N TYR A 203 13.71 -5.97 -16.55
CA TYR A 203 14.23 -6.98 -17.49
C TYR A 203 15.02 -6.28 -18.59
N PRO A 204 16.36 -6.28 -18.53
CA PRO A 204 17.22 -6.91 -17.52
C PRO A 204 17.08 -6.29 -16.13
N PHE A 205 17.54 -7.00 -15.09
CA PHE A 205 17.58 -6.49 -13.73
C PHE A 205 18.76 -5.53 -13.58
N VAL A 206 18.49 -4.30 -13.12
CA VAL A 206 19.49 -3.23 -13.07
C VAL A 206 19.66 -2.68 -11.67
N VAL A 207 20.91 -2.53 -11.24
CA VAL A 207 21.32 -1.77 -10.05
C VAL A 207 22.34 -0.72 -10.45
N LYS A 208 22.14 0.52 -10.06
CA LYS A 208 23.10 1.62 -10.27
C LYS A 208 23.76 2.00 -8.96
N PHE A 209 25.07 2.06 -8.97
CA PHE A 209 25.92 2.52 -7.86
C PHE A 209 26.55 3.86 -8.28
N TYR A 210 26.53 4.82 -7.38
CA TYR A 210 26.95 6.18 -7.66
C TYR A 210 28.22 6.55 -6.87
N ASN A 211 28.89 7.60 -7.33
CA ASN A 211 30.16 8.07 -6.74
C ASN A 211 31.28 7.01 -6.83
N ILE A 212 31.43 6.38 -8.00
CA ILE A 212 32.46 5.38 -8.27
C ILE A 212 33.59 6.01 -9.08
N GLU A 213 34.83 5.95 -8.57
CA GLU A 213 36.03 6.39 -9.28
C GLU A 213 36.20 5.69 -10.64
N ASP A 214 36.79 6.37 -11.58
CA ASP A 214 37.16 5.85 -12.90
C ASP A 214 36.00 5.23 -13.72
N LYS A 215 34.77 5.60 -13.37
CA LYS A 215 33.58 5.22 -14.15
C LYS A 215 32.98 6.45 -14.82
N GLU A 216 32.43 6.21 -16.00
CA GLU A 216 31.69 7.26 -16.73
C GLU A 216 30.63 7.89 -15.83
N LYS A 217 30.68 9.22 -15.69
CA LYS A 217 29.76 9.98 -14.81
C LYS A 217 29.74 9.49 -13.34
N ASN A 218 30.86 8.95 -12.88
CA ASN A 218 30.98 8.36 -11.54
C ASN A 218 29.90 7.33 -11.22
N THR A 219 29.44 6.57 -12.21
CA THR A 219 28.35 5.59 -12.06
C THR A 219 28.77 4.21 -12.54
N PHE A 220 28.63 3.21 -11.70
CA PHE A 220 28.73 1.80 -12.08
C PHE A 220 27.34 1.19 -12.20
N THR A 221 27.02 0.65 -13.38
CA THR A 221 25.76 -0.03 -13.62
C THR A 221 25.99 -1.54 -13.64
N PHE A 222 25.38 -2.23 -12.68
CA PHE A 222 25.29 -3.68 -12.67
C PHE A 222 24.03 -4.11 -13.41
N THR A 223 24.18 -5.00 -14.39
CA THR A 223 23.07 -5.53 -15.19
C THR A 223 23.09 -7.05 -15.14
N PHE A 224 21.96 -7.65 -14.78
CA PHE A 224 21.78 -9.10 -14.81
C PHE A 224 20.67 -9.47 -15.81
N PRO A 225 20.98 -10.32 -16.81
CA PRO A 225 20.02 -10.69 -17.86
C PRO A 225 19.02 -11.73 -17.34
N LEU A 226 17.96 -11.28 -16.67
CA LEU A 226 16.87 -12.16 -16.27
C LEU A 226 16.15 -12.70 -17.51
N LYS A 227 16.02 -14.03 -17.58
CA LYS A 227 15.32 -14.74 -18.64
C LYS A 227 13.89 -15.14 -18.26
N GLN A 228 13.51 -14.98 -17.02
CA GLN A 228 12.24 -15.42 -16.45
C GLN A 228 11.69 -14.40 -15.47
N LYS A 229 10.44 -14.61 -15.00
CA LYS A 229 9.80 -13.75 -14.01
C LYS A 229 10.67 -13.59 -12.75
N LEU A 230 10.64 -12.40 -12.18
CA LEU A 230 11.28 -12.09 -10.91
C LEU A 230 10.34 -12.46 -9.75
N ALA A 231 10.76 -13.38 -8.88
CA ALA A 231 9.97 -13.77 -7.71
C ALA A 231 10.23 -12.88 -6.48
N GLY A 232 11.30 -12.10 -6.49
CA GLY A 232 11.67 -11.18 -5.42
C GLY A 232 13.18 -10.92 -5.42
N TYR A 233 13.61 -9.95 -4.61
CA TYR A 233 15.01 -9.63 -4.44
C TYR A 233 15.27 -8.94 -3.11
N SER A 234 16.53 -8.95 -2.68
CA SER A 234 17.03 -8.08 -1.62
C SER A 234 18.39 -7.54 -2.00
N GLY A 235 18.69 -6.31 -1.59
CA GLY A 235 19.99 -5.68 -1.81
C GLY A 235 20.36 -4.78 -0.64
N GLY A 236 21.61 -4.86 -0.21
CA GLY A 236 22.12 -4.06 0.89
C GLY A 236 23.57 -4.35 1.20
N TYR A 237 24.15 -3.55 2.09
CA TYR A 237 25.54 -3.67 2.49
C TYR A 237 25.75 -4.61 3.68
N GLU A 238 26.75 -5.47 3.56
CA GLU A 238 27.39 -6.20 4.65
C GLU A 238 28.85 -5.67 4.71
N GLY A 239 29.15 -4.83 5.71
CA GLY A 239 30.39 -4.04 5.68
C GLY A 239 30.41 -3.09 4.48
N ASN A 240 31.43 -3.19 3.64
CA ASN A 240 31.57 -2.44 2.38
C ASN A 240 31.17 -3.26 1.14
N SER A 241 30.77 -4.50 1.32
CA SER A 241 30.28 -5.37 0.25
C SER A 241 28.80 -5.18 0.05
N PHE A 242 28.35 -4.89 -1.16
CA PHE A 242 26.94 -4.89 -1.51
C PHE A 242 26.51 -6.31 -1.90
N ILE A 243 25.55 -6.86 -1.17
CA ILE A 243 25.01 -8.19 -1.43
C ILE A 243 23.66 -8.03 -2.11
N LEU A 244 23.56 -8.50 -3.35
CA LEU A 244 22.30 -8.59 -4.10
C LEU A 244 21.88 -10.05 -4.19
N LYS A 245 20.69 -10.36 -3.68
CA LYS A 245 20.06 -11.68 -3.82
C LYS A 245 18.83 -11.52 -4.71
N ILE A 246 18.79 -12.24 -5.83
CA ILE A 246 17.65 -12.28 -6.75
C ILE A 246 17.02 -13.67 -6.62
N ARG A 247 15.76 -13.72 -6.20
CA ARG A 247 15.00 -14.97 -6.06
C ARG A 247 14.63 -15.48 -7.45
N LYS A 248 15.02 -16.70 -7.75
CA LYS A 248 14.58 -17.40 -8.95
C LYS A 248 13.08 -17.67 -8.90
N PHE A 249 12.45 -17.56 -10.05
CA PHE A 249 11.08 -18.06 -10.18
C PHE A 249 11.16 -19.59 -10.20
N PRO A 250 10.37 -20.31 -9.39
CA PRO A 250 10.45 -21.77 -9.36
C PRO A 250 9.91 -22.36 -10.67
N GLU A 251 10.34 -23.59 -10.98
CA GLU A 251 9.67 -24.37 -12.00
C GLU A 251 8.25 -24.67 -11.56
N ILE A 252 7.29 -24.33 -12.39
CA ILE A 252 5.88 -24.52 -12.12
C ILE A 252 5.41 -25.85 -12.72
N ASN A 253 4.73 -26.64 -11.93
CA ASN A 253 4.08 -27.84 -12.39
C ASN A 253 2.74 -27.49 -13.03
N ASP A 254 2.55 -27.77 -14.32
CA ASP A 254 1.35 -27.38 -15.09
C ASP A 254 0.05 -27.97 -14.52
N GLU A 255 0.10 -29.18 -13.95
CA GLU A 255 -1.09 -29.80 -13.34
C GLU A 255 -1.42 -29.26 -11.95
N LYS A 256 -0.40 -28.85 -11.20
CA LYS A 256 -0.50 -28.33 -9.82
C LYS A 256 0.37 -27.09 -9.62
N PRO A 257 0.02 -25.95 -10.21
CA PRO A 257 0.89 -24.78 -10.24
C PRO A 257 1.21 -24.20 -8.85
N LEU A 258 0.31 -24.38 -7.90
CA LEU A 258 0.47 -23.90 -6.53
C LEU A 258 1.28 -24.85 -5.63
N LYS A 259 1.62 -26.05 -6.12
CA LYS A 259 2.37 -27.03 -5.32
C LYS A 259 3.72 -26.47 -4.88
N ASN A 260 3.99 -26.50 -3.57
CA ASN A 260 5.21 -26.01 -2.92
C ASN A 260 5.41 -24.47 -2.96
N ILE A 261 4.46 -23.72 -3.48
CA ILE A 261 4.53 -22.24 -3.41
C ILE A 261 4.19 -21.78 -2.00
N LYS A 262 5.09 -21.01 -1.39
CA LYS A 262 4.86 -20.39 -0.07
C LYS A 262 4.15 -19.06 -0.23
N ILE A 263 2.97 -18.95 0.35
CA ILE A 263 2.12 -17.76 0.26
C ILE A 263 1.76 -17.31 1.67
N VAL A 264 2.01 -16.03 1.97
CA VAL A 264 1.45 -15.39 3.15
C VAL A 264 0.16 -14.69 2.77
N VAL A 265 -0.91 -15.04 3.47
CA VAL A 265 -2.21 -14.36 3.40
C VAL A 265 -2.36 -13.50 4.65
N ASP A 266 -2.41 -12.20 4.44
CA ASP A 266 -2.54 -11.22 5.49
C ASP A 266 -4.00 -10.75 5.59
N ALA A 267 -4.63 -10.97 6.73
CA ALA A 267 -5.93 -10.38 7.04
C ALA A 267 -5.70 -9.00 7.65
N GLY A 268 -5.96 -7.94 6.91
CA GLY A 268 -5.75 -6.56 7.34
C GLY A 268 -6.47 -6.24 8.65
N HIS A 269 -5.87 -5.33 9.44
CA HIS A 269 -6.36 -4.95 10.77
C HIS A 269 -6.44 -6.12 11.75
N GLY A 270 -7.22 -6.00 12.82
CA GLY A 270 -7.40 -7.05 13.85
C GLY A 270 -7.26 -6.52 15.27
N GLY A 271 -7.91 -7.17 16.24
CA GLY A 271 -7.91 -6.76 17.64
C GLY A 271 -8.38 -5.32 17.82
N ASN A 272 -7.51 -4.46 18.35
CA ASN A 272 -7.80 -3.04 18.58
C ASN A 272 -7.84 -2.20 17.28
N GLU A 273 -7.24 -2.67 16.22
CA GLU A 273 -7.23 -2.04 14.90
C GLU A 273 -8.45 -2.53 14.11
N ILE A 274 -9.59 -1.83 14.27
CA ILE A 274 -10.87 -2.28 13.67
C ILE A 274 -10.96 -2.03 12.17
N GLY A 275 -10.11 -1.15 11.60
CA GLY A 275 -10.24 -0.66 10.23
C GLY A 275 -11.45 0.26 10.04
N ALA A 276 -11.99 0.29 8.84
CA ALA A 276 -13.20 1.02 8.51
C ALA A 276 -14.46 0.35 9.11
N ILE A 277 -15.52 1.14 9.23
CA ILE A 277 -16.84 0.65 9.64
C ILE A 277 -17.80 0.85 8.46
N GLY A 278 -18.43 -0.21 8.02
CA GLY A 278 -19.41 -0.17 6.94
C GLY A 278 -20.73 0.44 7.35
N CYS A 279 -21.57 0.83 6.35
CA CYS A 279 -22.86 1.47 6.60
C CYS A 279 -23.83 0.61 7.45
N LEU A 280 -23.65 -0.69 7.53
CA LEU A 280 -24.40 -1.62 8.37
C LEU A 280 -23.62 -2.05 9.63
N ARG A 281 -22.65 -1.24 10.08
CA ARG A 281 -21.78 -1.45 11.27
C ARG A 281 -20.88 -2.68 11.24
N HIS A 282 -20.72 -3.34 10.11
CA HIS A 282 -19.73 -4.40 9.98
C HIS A 282 -18.32 -3.80 9.99
N LEU A 283 -17.41 -4.47 10.71
CA LEU A 283 -16.03 -4.03 10.84
C LEU A 283 -15.17 -4.60 9.72
N GLU A 284 -14.28 -3.78 9.17
CA GLU A 284 -13.35 -4.19 8.13
C GLU A 284 -12.51 -5.41 8.55
N LYS A 285 -11.99 -5.41 9.79
CA LYS A 285 -11.18 -6.52 10.30
C LYS A 285 -11.85 -7.88 10.23
N ASP A 286 -13.18 -7.93 10.44
CA ASP A 286 -13.94 -9.19 10.45
C ASP A 286 -14.17 -9.71 9.02
N ILE A 287 -14.49 -8.82 8.10
CA ILE A 287 -14.65 -9.11 6.68
C ILE A 287 -13.32 -9.58 6.09
N ASN A 288 -12.23 -8.87 6.39
CA ASN A 288 -10.88 -9.22 5.93
C ASN A 288 -10.48 -10.63 6.42
N LEU A 289 -10.73 -10.95 7.68
CA LEU A 289 -10.44 -12.28 8.23
C LEU A 289 -11.27 -13.37 7.57
N ALA A 290 -12.55 -13.12 7.31
CA ALA A 290 -13.43 -14.09 6.66
C ALA A 290 -12.95 -14.41 5.23
N ILE A 291 -12.67 -13.38 4.41
CA ILE A 291 -12.18 -13.56 3.04
C ILE A 291 -10.79 -14.20 3.03
N ALA A 292 -9.87 -13.75 3.91
CA ALA A 292 -8.54 -14.33 4.04
C ALA A 292 -8.55 -15.82 4.40
N LYS A 293 -9.48 -16.25 5.26
CA LYS A 293 -9.67 -17.68 5.58
C LYS A 293 -10.15 -18.49 4.37
N HIS A 294 -11.09 -17.96 3.59
CA HIS A 294 -11.55 -18.61 2.36
C HIS A 294 -10.42 -18.71 1.33
N LEU A 295 -9.67 -17.62 1.12
CA LEU A 295 -8.48 -17.63 0.26
C LEU A 295 -7.45 -18.66 0.72
N ALA A 296 -7.13 -18.69 2.01
CA ALA A 296 -6.16 -19.62 2.56
C ALA A 296 -6.60 -21.08 2.39
N ALA A 297 -7.89 -21.38 2.53
CA ALA A 297 -8.45 -22.71 2.31
C ALA A 297 -8.34 -23.14 0.83
N GLU A 298 -8.70 -22.23 -0.10
CA GLU A 298 -8.59 -22.49 -1.54
C GLU A 298 -7.13 -22.74 -1.97
N LEU A 299 -6.20 -21.88 -1.56
CA LEU A 299 -4.79 -22.03 -1.88
C LEU A 299 -4.20 -23.34 -1.33
N LYS A 300 -4.54 -23.70 -0.06
CA LYS A 300 -4.11 -24.97 0.56
C LYS A 300 -4.66 -26.18 -0.19
N SER A 301 -5.91 -26.18 -0.58
CA SER A 301 -6.55 -27.28 -1.31
C SER A 301 -5.87 -27.55 -2.66
N ARG A 302 -5.23 -26.52 -3.24
CA ARG A 302 -4.48 -26.60 -4.51
C ARG A 302 -2.99 -26.90 -4.31
N GLY A 303 -2.54 -27.14 -3.06
CA GLY A 303 -1.18 -27.57 -2.75
C GLY A 303 -0.20 -26.47 -2.34
N ALA A 304 -0.63 -25.23 -2.13
CA ALA A 304 0.21 -24.16 -1.61
C ALA A 304 0.54 -24.34 -0.12
N HIS A 305 1.73 -23.88 0.28
CA HIS A 305 2.10 -23.69 1.68
C HIS A 305 1.64 -22.32 2.16
N VAL A 306 0.47 -22.29 2.80
CA VAL A 306 -0.15 -21.02 3.23
C VAL A 306 0.10 -20.75 4.70
N ILE A 307 0.61 -19.55 4.98
CA ILE A 307 0.77 -18.95 6.30
C ILE A 307 -0.18 -17.77 6.40
N MET A 308 -1.01 -17.72 7.43
CA MET A 308 -1.81 -16.52 7.73
C MET A 308 -1.11 -15.65 8.76
N THR A 309 -1.18 -14.33 8.61
CA THR A 309 -0.63 -13.40 9.61
C THR A 309 -1.42 -13.47 10.91
N ARG A 310 -2.74 -13.68 10.84
CA ARG A 310 -3.63 -13.96 11.95
C ARG A 310 -4.74 -14.94 11.56
N ASN A 311 -5.19 -15.72 12.53
CA ASN A 311 -6.30 -16.68 12.37
C ASN A 311 -7.52 -16.34 13.24
N SER A 312 -7.37 -15.36 14.13
CA SER A 312 -8.38 -14.88 15.06
C SER A 312 -8.43 -13.36 15.06
N ASP A 313 -9.27 -12.78 15.91
CA ASP A 313 -9.32 -11.33 16.13
C ASP A 313 -8.20 -10.90 17.09
N GLU A 314 -7.02 -10.72 16.54
CA GLU A 314 -5.79 -10.34 17.22
C GLU A 314 -5.09 -9.18 16.51
N THR A 315 -4.41 -8.34 17.26
CA THR A 315 -3.63 -7.22 16.72
C THR A 315 -2.29 -7.72 16.22
N ILE A 316 -1.98 -7.44 14.94
CA ILE A 316 -0.66 -7.65 14.35
C ILE A 316 -0.12 -6.31 13.89
N GLU A 317 1.03 -5.91 14.41
CA GLU A 317 1.66 -4.64 14.07
C GLU A 317 2.01 -4.57 12.57
N LEU A 318 1.90 -3.37 12.02
CA LEU A 318 2.00 -3.14 10.56
C LEU A 318 3.26 -3.74 9.94
N TYR A 319 4.43 -3.55 10.57
CA TYR A 319 5.70 -4.05 10.05
C TYR A 319 5.94 -5.54 10.37
N ASP A 320 5.29 -6.09 11.40
CA ASP A 320 5.41 -7.52 11.72
C ASP A 320 4.73 -8.40 10.65
N ARG A 321 3.72 -7.89 9.95
CA ARG A 321 3.11 -8.57 8.78
C ARG A 321 4.14 -8.88 7.70
N VAL A 322 4.96 -7.89 7.34
CA VAL A 322 6.05 -8.05 6.36
C VAL A 322 7.16 -8.95 6.91
N LYS A 323 7.49 -8.80 8.20
CA LYS A 323 8.50 -9.62 8.86
C LYS A 323 8.13 -11.10 8.88
N ILE A 324 6.85 -11.43 9.11
CA ILE A 324 6.33 -12.80 9.00
C ILE A 324 6.60 -13.35 7.59
N ALA A 325 6.28 -12.60 6.53
CA ALA A 325 6.52 -13.04 5.16
C ALA A 325 8.00 -13.34 4.88
N ASN A 326 8.89 -12.46 5.34
CA ASN A 326 10.34 -12.60 5.14
C ASN A 326 10.91 -13.78 5.96
N GLN A 327 10.51 -13.93 7.22
CA GLN A 327 10.95 -15.04 8.09
C GLN A 327 10.48 -16.41 7.60
N LYS A 328 9.31 -16.47 6.96
CA LYS A 328 8.75 -17.69 6.38
C LYS A 328 9.24 -17.95 4.96
N ASP A 329 10.10 -17.09 4.42
CA ASP A 329 10.60 -17.19 3.05
C ASP A 329 9.45 -17.30 2.03
N ALA A 330 8.43 -16.43 2.18
CA ALA A 330 7.27 -16.42 1.29
C ALA A 330 7.66 -15.88 -0.10
N MET A 331 7.15 -16.52 -1.16
CA MET A 331 7.27 -16.04 -2.53
C MET A 331 6.20 -14.99 -2.87
N ILE A 332 5.00 -15.15 -2.30
CA ILE A 332 3.85 -14.29 -2.53
C ILE A 332 3.31 -13.80 -1.18
N PHE A 333 2.99 -12.52 -1.11
CA PHE A 333 2.31 -11.88 0.02
C PHE A 333 1.04 -11.19 -0.48
N ILE A 334 -0.11 -11.58 0.07
CA ILE A 334 -1.42 -11.03 -0.29
C ILE A 334 -2.09 -10.49 0.97
N SER A 335 -2.27 -9.16 1.04
CA SER A 335 -3.01 -8.50 2.10
C SER A 335 -4.45 -8.23 1.66
N ILE A 336 -5.42 -8.59 2.50
CA ILE A 336 -6.86 -8.45 2.25
C ILE A 336 -7.39 -7.30 3.09
N HIS A 337 -8.03 -6.33 2.41
CA HIS A 337 -8.61 -5.12 2.97
C HIS A 337 -9.98 -4.82 2.36
N GLY A 338 -10.70 -3.89 2.98
CA GLY A 338 -11.90 -3.29 2.47
C GLY A 338 -11.79 -1.78 2.49
N ASN A 339 -12.01 -1.17 1.34
CA ASN A 339 -11.70 0.22 1.07
C ASN A 339 -12.61 1.20 1.83
N ALA A 340 -12.05 2.35 2.16
CA ALA A 340 -12.74 3.51 2.70
C ALA A 340 -12.22 4.80 2.03
N LEU A 341 -12.91 5.91 2.26
CA LEU A 341 -12.57 7.20 1.66
C LEU A 341 -12.36 8.27 2.72
N PRO A 342 -11.49 9.26 2.46
CA PRO A 342 -11.39 10.45 3.27
C PRO A 342 -12.63 11.34 3.08
N ASP A 343 -12.80 12.30 3.99
CA ASP A 343 -13.71 13.44 3.74
C ASP A 343 -13.40 14.05 2.37
N ASN A 344 -14.28 14.74 1.73
CA ASN A 344 -14.19 15.28 0.36
C ASN A 344 -14.29 14.26 -0.79
N ALA A 345 -14.38 12.99 -0.52
CA ALA A 345 -14.69 11.97 -1.52
C ALA A 345 -16.18 11.58 -1.48
N ASP A 346 -16.66 10.97 -2.56
CA ASP A 346 -18.05 10.56 -2.68
C ASP A 346 -18.18 9.03 -2.53
N PRO A 347 -18.75 8.53 -1.41
CA PRO A 347 -18.91 7.11 -1.18
C PRO A 347 -19.96 6.44 -2.07
N VAL A 348 -20.77 7.19 -2.80
CA VAL A 348 -21.74 6.63 -3.75
C VAL A 348 -21.07 6.36 -5.10
N LEU A 349 -20.21 7.29 -5.55
CA LEU A 349 -19.53 7.19 -6.84
C LEU A 349 -18.33 6.23 -6.83
N ASN A 350 -17.66 6.12 -5.68
CA ASN A 350 -16.51 5.25 -5.53
C ASN A 350 -16.96 3.87 -5.07
N ASN A 351 -16.74 2.87 -5.92
CA ASN A 351 -17.10 1.47 -5.70
C ASN A 351 -16.20 0.52 -6.49
N GLY A 352 -16.15 -0.73 -6.07
CA GLY A 352 -15.43 -1.79 -6.77
C GLY A 352 -14.13 -2.23 -6.11
N THR A 353 -13.41 -3.10 -6.80
CA THR A 353 -12.13 -3.68 -6.35
C THR A 353 -10.97 -2.86 -6.85
N SER A 354 -10.01 -2.55 -5.97
CA SER A 354 -8.70 -2.05 -6.36
C SER A 354 -7.58 -2.93 -5.78
N ILE A 355 -6.47 -3.05 -6.53
CA ILE A 355 -5.31 -3.82 -6.09
C ILE A 355 -4.08 -2.94 -6.13
N TYR A 356 -3.37 -2.89 -5.01
CA TYR A 356 -2.17 -2.08 -4.85
C TYR A 356 -0.91 -2.93 -4.91
N TYR A 357 0.06 -2.45 -5.67
CA TYR A 357 1.44 -2.93 -5.69
C TYR A 357 2.40 -1.75 -5.55
N TYR A 358 3.64 -1.98 -5.20
CA TYR A 358 4.67 -0.94 -5.19
C TYR A 358 5.77 -1.21 -6.22
N TYR A 359 6.35 -2.40 -6.21
CA TYR A 359 7.40 -2.78 -7.12
C TYR A 359 6.85 -3.47 -8.38
N PRO A 360 7.40 -3.15 -9.57
CA PRO A 360 6.85 -3.61 -10.85
C PRO A 360 6.71 -5.13 -10.99
N GLN A 361 7.56 -5.91 -10.32
CA GLN A 361 7.49 -7.38 -10.37
C GLN A 361 6.18 -7.97 -9.83
N ALA A 362 5.48 -7.25 -8.94
CA ALA A 362 4.21 -7.71 -8.38
C ALA A 362 2.99 -7.33 -9.23
N LYS A 363 3.16 -6.42 -10.23
CA LYS A 363 2.05 -5.96 -11.07
C LYS A 363 1.38 -7.09 -11.85
N PRO A 364 2.11 -8.03 -12.52
CA PRO A 364 1.47 -9.13 -13.25
C PRO A 364 0.58 -10.02 -12.37
N LEU A 365 0.98 -10.26 -11.11
CA LEU A 365 0.15 -10.97 -10.13
C LEU A 365 -1.13 -10.18 -9.82
N ALA A 366 -1.01 -8.87 -9.60
CA ALA A 366 -2.17 -8.01 -9.33
C ALA A 366 -3.13 -7.96 -10.52
N ASP A 367 -2.61 -7.84 -11.75
CA ASP A 367 -3.43 -7.83 -12.97
C ASP A 367 -4.20 -9.15 -13.15
N SER A 368 -3.53 -10.29 -12.93
CA SER A 368 -4.15 -11.61 -13.04
C SER A 368 -5.28 -11.80 -12.01
N ILE A 369 -5.05 -11.39 -10.75
CA ILE A 369 -6.08 -11.44 -9.71
C ILE A 369 -7.25 -10.50 -10.03
N MET A 370 -6.98 -9.27 -10.49
CA MET A 370 -8.05 -8.32 -10.87
C MET A 370 -8.95 -8.90 -11.95
N LYS A 371 -8.36 -9.50 -12.98
CA LYS A 371 -9.11 -10.17 -14.07
C LYS A 371 -10.06 -11.24 -13.53
N GLU A 372 -9.58 -12.11 -12.65
CA GLU A 372 -10.41 -13.16 -12.07
C GLU A 372 -11.48 -12.62 -11.11
N MET A 373 -11.15 -11.65 -10.29
CA MET A 373 -12.13 -11.02 -9.39
C MET A 373 -13.27 -10.34 -10.16
N THR A 374 -12.94 -9.56 -11.19
CA THR A 374 -13.96 -8.85 -11.98
C THR A 374 -14.78 -9.75 -12.90
N SER A 375 -14.24 -10.91 -13.30
CA SER A 375 -14.97 -11.90 -14.09
C SER A 375 -15.95 -12.75 -13.25
N GLN A 376 -15.61 -13.03 -11.98
CA GLN A 376 -16.36 -13.94 -11.12
C GLN A 376 -17.27 -13.23 -10.11
N LEU A 377 -16.97 -11.96 -9.79
CA LEU A 377 -17.70 -11.15 -8.83
C LEU A 377 -18.39 -9.98 -9.53
N THR A 378 -19.41 -9.44 -8.88
CA THR A 378 -20.17 -8.30 -9.40
C THR A 378 -19.60 -6.95 -8.94
N PHE A 379 -18.34 -6.93 -8.48
CA PHE A 379 -17.63 -5.70 -8.17
C PHE A 379 -17.09 -5.07 -9.46
N LYS A 380 -17.08 -3.74 -9.49
CA LYS A 380 -16.49 -2.98 -10.57
C LYS A 380 -14.95 -3.05 -10.49
N ASP A 381 -14.28 -2.99 -11.63
CA ASP A 381 -12.84 -2.76 -11.68
C ASP A 381 -12.52 -1.31 -11.30
N ASP A 382 -11.91 -1.11 -10.13
CA ASP A 382 -11.40 0.18 -9.66
C ASP A 382 -9.87 0.25 -9.75
N ASN A 383 -9.29 -0.43 -10.71
CA ASN A 383 -7.91 -0.43 -11.18
C ASN A 383 -6.85 -1.11 -10.28
N VAL A 384 -5.83 -1.61 -10.97
CA VAL A 384 -4.54 -1.98 -10.38
C VAL A 384 -3.64 -0.75 -10.31
N ARG A 385 -3.18 -0.39 -9.09
CA ARG A 385 -2.53 0.90 -8.80
C ARG A 385 -1.18 0.74 -8.13
N LYS A 386 -0.24 1.62 -8.48
CA LYS A 386 0.98 1.77 -7.69
C LYS A 386 0.66 2.58 -6.42
N GLY A 387 0.90 1.97 -5.24
CA GLY A 387 0.66 2.61 -3.95
C GLY A 387 1.79 2.33 -2.96
N SER A 388 2.17 3.32 -2.15
CA SER A 388 3.24 3.18 -1.16
C SER A 388 2.70 2.77 0.21
N LEU A 389 2.04 1.61 0.26
CA LEU A 389 1.59 1.01 1.51
C LEU A 389 2.73 0.15 2.12
N ALA A 390 2.78 0.07 3.45
CA ALA A 390 3.90 -0.60 4.13
C ALA A 390 4.08 -2.05 3.68
N VAL A 391 2.99 -2.79 3.56
CA VAL A 391 2.98 -4.22 3.24
C VAL A 391 3.36 -4.53 1.78
N VAL A 392 3.13 -3.59 0.84
CA VAL A 392 3.49 -3.81 -0.57
C VAL A 392 4.90 -3.36 -0.93
N ARG A 393 5.62 -2.72 0.02
CA ARG A 393 7.04 -2.32 -0.18
C ARG A 393 8.05 -3.44 0.11
N ASN A 394 7.60 -4.67 0.28
CA ASN A 394 8.46 -5.83 0.45
C ASN A 394 9.00 -6.30 -0.90
N THR A 395 10.31 -6.26 -1.08
CA THR A 395 10.98 -6.72 -2.32
C THR A 395 11.27 -8.22 -2.31
N ASN A 396 11.31 -8.86 -1.13
CA ASN A 396 11.64 -10.30 -1.00
C ASN A 396 10.53 -11.23 -1.51
N ALA A 397 9.32 -10.70 -1.69
CA ALA A 397 8.15 -11.41 -2.18
C ALA A 397 7.38 -10.57 -3.21
N LEU A 398 6.57 -11.22 -4.03
CA LEU A 398 5.55 -10.57 -4.85
C LEU A 398 4.43 -10.11 -3.90
N SER A 399 4.45 -8.82 -3.54
CA SER A 399 3.59 -8.26 -2.48
C SER A 399 2.53 -7.35 -3.05
N ILE A 400 1.26 -7.68 -2.77
CA ILE A 400 0.08 -6.92 -3.17
C ILE A 400 -0.87 -6.72 -2.00
N LEU A 401 -1.71 -5.69 -2.10
CA LEU A 401 -2.83 -5.45 -1.19
C LEU A 401 -4.10 -5.31 -2.04
N ILE A 402 -5.11 -6.07 -1.67
CA ILE A 402 -6.41 -6.11 -2.34
C ILE A 402 -7.43 -5.38 -1.47
N GLU A 403 -7.94 -4.27 -1.97
CA GLU A 403 -9.15 -3.63 -1.48
C GLU A 403 -10.33 -4.30 -2.20
N VAL A 404 -10.97 -5.26 -1.54
CA VAL A 404 -11.98 -6.12 -2.18
C VAL A 404 -13.16 -5.31 -2.70
N ALA A 405 -13.64 -4.35 -1.91
CA ALA A 405 -14.63 -3.34 -2.30
C ALA A 405 -14.72 -2.26 -1.20
N TYR A 406 -15.57 -1.24 -1.40
CA TYR A 406 -15.72 -0.13 -0.47
C TYR A 406 -16.76 -0.43 0.62
N LEU A 407 -16.31 -0.52 1.90
CA LEU A 407 -17.21 -0.71 3.04
C LEU A 407 -18.22 0.43 3.22
N ILE A 408 -17.84 1.63 2.83
CA ILE A 408 -18.65 2.83 3.00
C ILE A 408 -19.64 3.06 1.86
N ASN A 409 -19.51 2.31 0.74
CA ASN A 409 -20.50 2.29 -0.33
C ASN A 409 -21.62 1.30 0.01
N PRO A 410 -22.91 1.70 0.02
CA PRO A 410 -24.00 0.81 0.43
C PRO A 410 -24.17 -0.47 -0.41
N GLU A 411 -23.93 -0.39 -1.71
CA GLU A 411 -24.00 -1.55 -2.60
C GLU A 411 -22.83 -2.51 -2.35
N ASP A 412 -21.60 -2.02 -2.33
CA ASP A 412 -20.39 -2.81 -2.07
C ASP A 412 -20.44 -3.43 -0.67
N ASN A 413 -20.86 -2.64 0.33
CA ASN A 413 -21.02 -3.13 1.71
C ASN A 413 -21.99 -4.31 1.78
N SER A 414 -23.13 -4.23 1.07
CA SER A 414 -24.12 -5.30 1.05
C SER A 414 -23.57 -6.61 0.47
N LYS A 415 -22.63 -6.52 -0.47
CA LYS A 415 -21.95 -7.67 -1.07
C LYS A 415 -20.83 -8.19 -0.17
N LEU A 416 -20.05 -7.29 0.45
CA LEU A 416 -18.93 -7.65 1.31
C LEU A 416 -19.35 -8.44 2.56
N ILE A 417 -20.56 -8.22 3.08
CA ILE A 417 -21.11 -8.94 4.23
C ILE A 417 -21.76 -10.28 3.86
N ASP A 418 -22.01 -10.54 2.58
CA ASP A 418 -22.56 -11.80 2.09
C ASP A 418 -21.49 -12.90 2.13
N LYS A 419 -21.75 -13.97 2.89
CA LYS A 419 -20.80 -15.08 3.09
C LYS A 419 -20.48 -15.82 1.79
N GLU A 420 -21.42 -15.93 0.87
CA GLU A 420 -21.19 -16.57 -0.43
C GLU A 420 -20.29 -15.70 -1.32
N ILE A 421 -20.45 -14.37 -1.26
CA ILE A 421 -19.55 -13.43 -1.95
C ILE A 421 -18.16 -13.48 -1.34
N GLN A 422 -18.03 -13.53 0.00
CA GLN A 422 -16.72 -13.67 0.66
C GLN A 422 -15.98 -14.94 0.23
N LYS A 423 -16.71 -16.07 0.15
CA LYS A 423 -16.17 -17.34 -0.33
C LYS A 423 -15.76 -17.26 -1.80
N LYS A 424 -16.59 -16.68 -2.66
CA LYS A 424 -16.28 -16.46 -4.07
C LYS A 424 -15.06 -15.54 -4.25
N ALA A 425 -14.93 -14.50 -3.42
CA ALA A 425 -13.77 -13.62 -3.45
C ALA A 425 -12.47 -14.38 -3.14
N GLY A 426 -12.47 -15.20 -2.09
CA GLY A 426 -11.33 -16.07 -1.78
C GLY A 426 -10.96 -17.00 -2.93
N LYS A 427 -11.97 -17.60 -3.60
CA LYS A 427 -11.76 -18.46 -4.77
C LYS A 427 -11.19 -17.67 -5.95
N ALA A 428 -11.78 -16.54 -6.31
CA ALA A 428 -11.35 -15.72 -7.44
C ALA A 428 -9.90 -15.22 -7.28
N ILE A 429 -9.51 -14.82 -6.06
CA ILE A 429 -8.12 -14.45 -5.77
C ILE A 429 -7.20 -15.66 -5.97
N ALA A 430 -7.58 -16.85 -5.50
CA ALA A 430 -6.79 -18.07 -5.69
C ALA A 430 -6.67 -18.47 -7.18
N ASP A 431 -7.74 -18.31 -7.96
CA ASP A 431 -7.74 -18.53 -9.42
C ASP A 431 -6.75 -17.58 -10.11
N GLY A 432 -6.74 -16.30 -9.72
CA GLY A 432 -5.80 -15.30 -10.25
C GLY A 432 -4.34 -15.59 -9.89
N VAL A 433 -4.06 -16.11 -8.68
CA VAL A 433 -2.71 -16.56 -8.31
C VAL A 433 -2.28 -17.75 -9.17
N GLU A 434 -3.16 -18.72 -9.38
CA GLU A 434 -2.89 -19.90 -10.21
C GLU A 434 -2.63 -19.52 -11.66
N GLU A 435 -3.46 -18.65 -12.24
CA GLU A 435 -3.29 -18.14 -13.60
C GLU A 435 -1.97 -17.37 -13.78
N PHE A 436 -1.60 -16.54 -12.80
CA PHE A 436 -0.29 -15.86 -12.80
C PHE A 436 0.89 -16.84 -12.84
N LEU A 437 0.80 -17.94 -12.09
CA LEU A 437 1.89 -18.93 -12.03
C LEU A 437 2.03 -19.71 -13.35
N LYS A 438 0.93 -19.98 -14.07
CA LYS A 438 0.91 -20.69 -15.35
C LYS A 438 1.47 -19.86 -16.52
N ASN A 439 1.29 -18.54 -16.48
CA ASN A 439 1.70 -17.60 -17.53
C ASN A 439 3.05 -16.98 -17.26
#